data_147b9ec8339a49206ff88e6fa1be6d49
#
_entry.id   147b9ec8339a49206ff88e6fa1be6d49
#
_cell.length_a   1.000
_cell.length_b   1.000
_cell.length_c   1.000
_cell.angle_alpha   90.00
_cell.angle_beta   90.00
_cell.angle_gamma   90.00
#
_symmetry.space_group_name_H-M   'P 1'
#
loop_
_entity.id
_entity.type
_entity.pdbx_description
1 polymer ?
#
loop_
_entity_poly.entity_id
_entity_poly.type
_entity_poly.pdbx_seq_one_letter_code
_entity_poly.pdbx_strand_id
1 'polypeptide(L)'
;MNNSKTALYEKHVDNNGNIVSFAGYLLPTHYSSIKKEHNAVRNFAGLFDVSHMGQIIISGGGSHQFLNSLTINDLDTLSNGEIQYTAMCN
;
A
#
# COMPACT_ATOMS: atom_id res chain seq x y z
N MET A 1 6.63 -10.95 -19.30
CA MET A 1 7.27 -10.23 -18.19
C MET A 1 7.31 -11.10 -16.95
N ASN A 2 8.44 -11.15 -16.29
CA ASN A 2 8.55 -11.87 -15.02
C ASN A 2 7.95 -11.02 -13.91
N ASN A 3 6.93 -11.56 -13.24
CA ASN A 3 6.34 -10.91 -12.09
C ASN A 3 7.07 -11.32 -10.81
N SER A 4 7.26 -10.36 -9.92
CA SER A 4 7.82 -10.60 -8.60
C SER A 4 6.75 -11.19 -7.65
N LYS A 5 7.22 -11.82 -6.59
CA LYS A 5 6.35 -12.35 -5.53
C LYS A 5 6.58 -11.56 -4.26
N THR A 6 5.51 -11.29 -3.51
CA THR A 6 5.63 -10.73 -2.16
C THR A 6 6.02 -11.81 -1.17
N ALA A 7 6.44 -11.42 0.04
CA ALA A 7 6.77 -12.36 1.11
C ALA A 7 5.57 -13.25 1.50
N LEU A 8 4.36 -12.79 1.25
CA LEU A 8 3.12 -13.51 1.58
C LEU A 8 2.56 -14.34 0.43
N TYR A 9 3.26 -14.43 -0.70
CA TYR A 9 2.77 -15.11 -1.90
C TYR A 9 2.26 -16.53 -1.61
N GLU A 10 3.07 -17.34 -0.93
CA GLU A 10 2.68 -18.72 -0.61
C GLU A 10 1.44 -18.79 0.28
N LYS A 11 1.29 -17.81 1.19
CA LYS A 11 0.09 -17.71 2.03
C LYS A 11 -1.15 -17.38 1.22
N HIS A 12 -1.02 -16.57 0.18
CA HIS A 12 -2.12 -16.28 -0.72
C HIS A 12 -2.55 -17.53 -1.49
N VAL A 13 -1.58 -18.31 -1.98
CA VAL A 13 -1.85 -19.58 -2.69
C VAL A 13 -2.48 -20.59 -1.76
N ASP A 14 -1.93 -20.77 -0.56
CA ASP A 14 -2.44 -21.73 0.43
C ASP A 14 -3.89 -21.43 0.85
N ASN A 15 -4.28 -20.17 0.79
CA ASN A 15 -5.65 -19.74 1.13
C ASN A 15 -6.54 -19.59 -0.11
N ASN A 16 -6.15 -20.17 -1.24
CA ASN A 16 -6.91 -20.18 -2.49
C ASN A 16 -7.15 -18.78 -3.08
N GLY A 17 -6.18 -17.88 -2.92
CA GLY A 17 -6.24 -16.55 -3.52
C GLY A 17 -6.26 -16.63 -5.04
N ASN A 18 -7.10 -15.82 -5.68
CA ASN A 18 -7.12 -15.69 -7.13
C ASN A 18 -5.98 -14.77 -7.57
N ILE A 19 -4.83 -15.36 -7.92
CA ILE A 19 -3.59 -14.64 -8.21
C ILE A 19 -3.62 -14.02 -9.61
N VAL A 20 -3.29 -12.75 -9.68
CA VAL A 20 -3.16 -12.01 -10.94
C VAL A 20 -1.85 -11.21 -10.96
N SER A 21 -1.46 -10.75 -12.15
CA SER A 21 -0.38 -9.80 -12.29
C SER A 21 -0.88 -8.39 -11.96
N PHE A 22 -0.28 -7.75 -10.97
CA PHE A 22 -0.63 -6.40 -10.56
C PHE A 22 0.65 -5.62 -10.23
N ALA A 23 0.88 -4.51 -10.93
CA ALA A 23 2.03 -3.63 -10.72
C ALA A 23 3.39 -4.37 -10.73
N GLY A 24 3.52 -5.42 -11.54
CA GLY A 24 4.74 -6.24 -11.64
C GLY A 24 4.85 -7.31 -10.56
N TYR A 25 3.81 -7.53 -9.76
CA TYR A 25 3.77 -8.54 -8.70
C TYR A 25 2.61 -9.50 -8.91
N LEU A 26 2.76 -10.70 -8.36
CA LEU A 26 1.68 -11.68 -8.28
C LEU A 26 0.91 -11.48 -6.98
N LEU A 27 -0.30 -10.99 -7.09
CA LEU A 27 -1.15 -10.65 -5.94
C LEU A 27 -2.56 -11.20 -6.10
N PRO A 28 -3.26 -11.51 -5.01
CA PRO A 28 -4.64 -11.97 -5.09
C PRO A 28 -5.61 -10.81 -5.30
N THR A 29 -6.59 -11.00 -6.18
CA THR A 29 -7.72 -10.07 -6.29
C THR A 29 -8.76 -10.33 -5.21
N HIS A 30 -8.93 -11.59 -4.84
CA HIS A 30 -9.89 -12.03 -3.83
C HIS A 30 -9.57 -13.48 -3.46
N TYR A 31 -10.22 -13.98 -2.42
CA TYR A 31 -10.10 -15.39 -1.98
C TYR A 31 -11.41 -16.16 -2.22
N SER A 32 -12.49 -15.73 -1.60
CA SER A 32 -13.79 -16.38 -1.75
C SER A 32 -14.70 -15.65 -2.73
N SER A 33 -14.94 -14.38 -2.49
CA SER A 33 -15.85 -13.56 -3.27
C SER A 33 -15.52 -12.08 -3.08
N ILE A 34 -15.38 -11.36 -4.18
CA ILE A 34 -15.11 -9.91 -4.17
C ILE A 34 -16.17 -9.19 -3.33
N LYS A 35 -17.45 -9.54 -3.54
CA LYS A 35 -18.57 -8.89 -2.84
C LYS A 35 -18.57 -9.16 -1.35
N LYS A 36 -18.33 -10.40 -0.95
CA LYS A 36 -18.28 -10.78 0.49
C LYS A 36 -17.10 -10.10 1.19
N GLU A 37 -15.93 -10.06 0.54
CA GLU A 37 -14.73 -9.46 1.10
C GLU A 37 -14.89 -7.94 1.20
N HIS A 38 -15.50 -7.30 0.21
CA HIS A 38 -15.84 -5.89 0.26
C HIS A 38 -16.76 -5.58 1.45
N ASN A 39 -17.81 -6.38 1.62
CA ASN A 39 -18.73 -6.21 2.73
C ASN A 39 -18.04 -6.43 4.10
N ALA A 40 -17.09 -7.36 4.17
CA ALA A 40 -16.32 -7.59 5.39
C ALA A 40 -15.49 -6.35 5.78
N VAL A 41 -14.85 -5.70 4.80
CA VAL A 41 -14.11 -4.46 5.03
C VAL A 41 -15.04 -3.34 5.51
N ARG A 42 -16.20 -3.22 4.89
CA ARG A 42 -17.16 -2.16 5.24
C ARG A 42 -17.82 -2.34 6.61
N ASN A 43 -18.06 -3.56 7.03
CA ASN A 43 -18.84 -3.86 8.23
C ASN A 43 -18.04 -4.45 9.39
N PHE A 44 -16.85 -4.96 9.13
CA PHE A 44 -16.00 -5.63 10.12
C PHE A 44 -14.56 -5.18 9.99
N ALA A 45 -13.73 -5.99 9.33
CA ALA A 45 -12.32 -5.70 9.12
C ALA A 45 -11.80 -6.36 7.85
N GLY A 46 -10.71 -5.83 7.31
CA GLY A 46 -10.00 -6.41 6.17
C GLY A 46 -8.49 -6.34 6.36
N LEU A 47 -7.80 -7.32 5.81
CA LEU A 47 -6.34 -7.37 5.79
C LEU A 47 -5.87 -7.40 4.34
N PHE A 48 -4.94 -6.52 4.00
CA PHE A 48 -4.46 -6.36 2.62
C PHE A 48 -2.94 -6.51 2.56
N ASP A 49 -2.45 -7.28 1.59
CA ASP A 49 -1.02 -7.32 1.28
C ASP A 49 -0.69 -6.13 0.37
N VAL A 50 0.03 -5.17 0.91
CA VAL A 50 0.51 -3.99 0.17
C VAL A 50 2.03 -3.99 0.02
N SER A 51 2.66 -5.15 0.11
CA SER A 51 4.12 -5.30 0.05
C SER A 51 4.73 -4.88 -1.29
N HIS A 52 3.92 -4.75 -2.33
CA HIS A 52 4.35 -4.23 -3.64
C HIS A 52 4.59 -2.72 -3.63
N MET A 53 4.14 -2.02 -2.61
CA MET A 53 4.32 -0.58 -2.48
C MET A 53 5.71 -0.26 -1.93
N GLY A 54 6.35 0.76 -2.51
CA GLY A 54 7.66 1.22 -2.05
C GLY A 54 7.59 1.92 -0.69
N GLN A 55 8.69 1.85 0.05
CA GLN A 55 8.86 2.58 1.31
C GLN A 55 10.14 3.39 1.21
N ILE A 56 10.06 4.68 1.50
CA ILE A 56 11.19 5.60 1.41
C ILE A 56 11.32 6.32 2.75
N ILE A 57 12.52 6.26 3.34
CA ILE A 57 12.84 7.01 4.54
C ILE A 57 13.59 8.27 4.11
N ILE A 58 13.10 9.43 4.53
CA ILE A 58 13.73 10.71 4.27
C ILE A 58 14.10 11.34 5.60
N SER A 59 15.38 11.65 5.78
CA SER A 59 15.91 12.18 7.03
C SER A 59 16.93 13.29 6.76
N GLY A 60 17.27 14.02 7.80
CA GLY A 60 18.26 15.11 7.73
C GLY A 60 17.64 16.49 7.87
N GLY A 61 18.49 17.50 7.98
CA GLY A 61 18.11 18.88 8.32
C GLY A 61 17.19 19.58 7.33
N GLY A 62 17.20 19.18 6.06
CA GLY A 62 16.33 19.77 5.02
C GLY A 62 15.18 18.89 4.58
N SER A 63 14.97 17.74 5.24
CA SER A 63 14.01 16.73 4.80
C SER A 63 12.56 17.21 4.81
N HIS A 64 12.15 17.89 5.85
CA HIS A 64 10.80 18.44 5.98
C HIS A 64 10.50 19.46 4.87
N GLN A 65 11.39 20.41 4.71
CA GLN A 65 11.24 21.46 3.71
C GLN A 65 11.25 20.89 2.28
N PHE A 66 12.12 19.92 2.01
CA PHE A 66 12.19 19.24 0.73
C PHE A 66 10.88 18.50 0.42
N LEU A 67 10.39 17.69 1.37
CA LEU A 67 9.12 16.97 1.20
C LEU A 67 7.94 17.92 1.04
N ASN A 68 7.89 18.98 1.82
CA ASN A 68 6.80 19.95 1.73
C ASN A 68 6.75 20.63 0.36
N SER A 69 7.89 20.78 -0.30
CA SER A 69 7.95 21.34 -1.65
C SER A 69 7.45 20.39 -2.73
N LEU A 70 7.46 19.09 -2.49
CA LEU A 70 7.09 18.05 -3.45
C LEU A 70 5.64 17.57 -3.31
N THR A 71 5.09 17.64 -2.10
CA THR A 71 3.75 17.09 -1.82
C THR A 71 2.67 18.16 -1.98
N ILE A 72 1.47 17.73 -2.31
CA ILE A 72 0.32 18.64 -2.51
C ILE A 72 -0.31 19.12 -1.20
N ASN A 73 -0.04 18.43 -0.09
CA ASN A 73 -0.54 18.78 1.22
C ASN A 73 0.56 19.41 2.06
N ASP A 74 0.17 20.29 2.98
CA ASP A 74 1.09 20.99 3.86
C ASP A 74 1.54 20.07 5.02
N LEU A 75 2.84 19.76 5.06
CA LEU A 75 3.43 18.95 6.12
C LEU A 75 3.46 19.67 7.46
N ASP A 76 3.41 21.01 7.45
CA ASP A 76 3.40 21.80 8.69
C ASP A 76 2.16 21.55 9.56
N THR A 77 1.11 20.99 8.97
CA THR A 77 -0.10 20.61 9.70
C THR A 77 0.05 19.29 10.46
N LEU A 78 1.13 18.54 10.24
CA LEU A 78 1.38 17.26 10.90
C LEU A 78 2.24 17.41 12.15
N SER A 79 1.80 16.78 13.22
CA SER A 79 2.61 16.57 14.43
C SER A 79 3.36 15.24 14.35
N ASN A 80 4.34 15.05 15.22
CA ASN A 80 5.08 13.79 15.29
C ASN A 80 4.14 12.61 15.52
N GLY A 81 4.33 11.55 14.73
CA GLY A 81 3.49 10.35 14.80
C GLY A 81 2.22 10.40 13.98
N GLU A 82 1.91 11.53 13.35
CA GLU A 82 0.74 11.65 12.48
C GLU A 82 1.05 11.21 11.05
N ILE A 83 -0.01 10.83 10.33
CA ILE A 83 0.05 10.35 8.94
C ILE A 83 -0.79 11.25 8.06
N GLN A 84 -0.33 11.46 6.84
CA GLN A 84 -1.04 12.25 5.84
C GLN A 84 -1.08 11.50 4.50
N TYR A 85 -2.26 11.39 3.92
CA TYR A 85 -2.41 10.90 2.55
C TYR A 85 -2.15 12.05 1.58
N THR A 86 -1.18 11.87 0.68
CA THR A 86 -0.76 12.94 -0.22
C THR A 86 -0.26 12.38 -1.55
N ALA A 87 0.13 13.27 -2.45
CA ALA A 87 0.76 12.91 -3.72
C ALA A 87 1.96 13.82 -3.97
N MET A 88 2.96 13.30 -4.66
CA MET A 88 4.11 14.10 -5.11
C MET A 88 3.82 14.65 -6.50
N CYS A 89 4.26 15.88 -6.72
CA CYS A 89 4.11 16.57 -8.01
C CYS A 89 5.46 16.76 -8.70
N ASN A 90 5.43 16.78 -10.03
CA ASN A 90 6.59 17.17 -10.85
C ASN A 90 6.77 18.69 -10.82
#